data_95cdc35566bf7d38d89fa5c42ff3925b
#
_entry.id   95cdc35566bf7d38d89fa5c42ff3925b
#
_cell.length_a   1.000
_cell.length_b   1.000
_cell.length_c   1.000
_cell.angle_alpha   90.00
_cell.angle_beta   90.00
_cell.angle_gamma   90.00
#
_symmetry.space_group_name_H-M   'P 1'
#
loop_
_entity.id
_entity.type
_entity.pdbx_description
1 polymer ?
#
loop_
_entity_poly.entity_id
_entity_poly.type
_entity_poly.pdbx_seq_one_letter_code
_entity_poly.pdbx_strand_id
1 'polypeptide(L)'
;QEETNICREVDPWAGSYYIETLTNEIAHKAWERIEEVEKLGGMAKAIETGIPKMRIEEASARKQARIDSGEEKIIGINEYRLEKEAPIDILAVDNTAVRESQIKRLKELRANRDEAAVKKALAAITECVKTKQGNLLELAVEAAKVRASLGEISDACEVVVGRYKAVIRSISGVYSSEVKNDKSFERAKELCAEFAKKEGRQPRVMIAKLGQDGHDRGAKVVATGYADIGFDVDMGPLFQTPEEAAKQAVENDVHVVGVSSLAAGHLTLVPQIIAELKKLGRE
;
A
#
# COMPACT_ATOMS: atom_id res chain seq x y z
N GLN A 1 14.57 -19.15 -17.16
CA GLN A 1 15.91 -18.75 -17.56
C GLN A 1 16.12 -17.24 -17.47
N GLU A 2 15.23 -16.44 -18.05
CA GLU A 2 15.35 -14.99 -18.14
C GLU A 2 15.18 -14.27 -16.79
N GLU A 3 14.22 -14.70 -15.99
CA GLU A 3 13.89 -14.05 -14.72
C GLU A 3 14.81 -14.43 -13.56
N THR A 4 15.30 -15.67 -13.54
CA THR A 4 16.02 -16.22 -12.38
C THR A 4 17.53 -16.11 -12.48
N ASN A 5 18.05 -15.77 -13.66
CA ASN A 5 19.51 -15.76 -13.97
C ASN A 5 20.23 -17.10 -13.71
N ILE A 6 19.48 -18.20 -13.55
CA ILE A 6 20.04 -19.52 -13.20
C ILE A 6 21.06 -20.02 -14.23
N CYS A 7 20.94 -19.58 -15.49
CA CYS A 7 21.86 -19.96 -16.57
C CYS A 7 23.16 -19.14 -16.61
N ARG A 8 23.33 -18.17 -15.73
CA ARG A 8 24.55 -17.34 -15.67
C ARG A 8 25.70 -18.01 -14.93
N GLU A 9 25.36 -19.04 -14.12
CA GLU A 9 26.33 -19.74 -13.30
C GLU A 9 26.39 -21.22 -13.67
N VAL A 10 27.60 -21.76 -13.72
CA VAL A 10 27.85 -23.19 -13.85
C VAL A 10 27.60 -23.83 -12.48
N ASP A 11 26.75 -24.84 -12.42
CA ASP A 11 26.36 -25.51 -11.18
C ASP A 11 25.71 -24.54 -10.15
N PRO A 12 24.46 -24.09 -10.41
CA PRO A 12 23.78 -23.12 -9.55
C PRO A 12 23.25 -23.72 -8.24
N TRP A 13 23.61 -24.95 -7.90
CA TRP A 13 23.20 -25.64 -6.69
C TRP A 13 24.20 -25.44 -5.54
N ALA A 14 23.80 -25.84 -4.35
CA ALA A 14 24.68 -25.81 -3.18
C ALA A 14 26.00 -26.55 -3.42
N GLY A 15 27.08 -25.98 -2.90
CA GLY A 15 28.43 -26.51 -3.05
C GLY A 15 29.28 -25.86 -4.14
N SER A 16 28.67 -25.05 -5.03
CA SER A 16 29.47 -24.22 -5.96
C SER A 16 30.07 -23.02 -5.22
N TYR A 17 31.29 -22.62 -5.58
CA TYR A 17 31.98 -21.49 -4.93
C TYR A 17 31.17 -20.20 -4.99
N TYR A 18 30.51 -19.94 -6.12
CA TYR A 18 29.66 -18.76 -6.31
C TYR A 18 28.47 -18.78 -5.36
N ILE A 19 27.72 -19.88 -5.31
CA ILE A 19 26.52 -20.01 -4.46
C ILE A 19 26.87 -19.95 -2.98
N GLU A 20 27.96 -20.59 -2.55
CA GLU A 20 28.42 -20.53 -1.16
C GLU A 20 28.84 -19.10 -0.77
N THR A 21 29.55 -18.40 -1.65
CA THR A 21 29.95 -17.01 -1.41
C THR A 21 28.73 -16.10 -1.33
N LEU A 22 27.81 -16.22 -2.29
CA LEU A 22 26.59 -15.43 -2.34
C LEU A 22 25.71 -15.66 -1.10
N THR A 23 25.57 -16.93 -0.68
CA THR A 23 24.81 -17.29 0.53
C THR A 23 25.43 -16.65 1.77
N ASN A 24 26.76 -16.72 1.90
CA ASN A 24 27.45 -16.09 3.01
C ASN A 24 27.30 -14.55 3.03
N GLU A 25 27.43 -13.90 1.87
CA GLU A 25 27.25 -12.46 1.77
C GLU A 25 25.83 -12.03 2.10
N ILE A 26 24.81 -12.75 1.61
CA ILE A 26 23.40 -12.49 1.94
C ILE A 26 23.16 -12.65 3.43
N ALA A 27 23.70 -13.71 4.04
CA ALA A 27 23.57 -13.96 5.48
C ALA A 27 24.18 -12.81 6.31
N HIS A 28 25.37 -12.33 5.95
CA HIS A 28 26.00 -11.20 6.64
C HIS A 28 25.19 -9.92 6.51
N LYS A 29 24.76 -9.57 5.28
CA LYS A 29 23.94 -8.39 5.05
C LYS A 29 22.58 -8.45 5.77
N ALA A 30 21.96 -9.64 5.83
CA ALA A 30 20.73 -9.82 6.58
C ALA A 30 20.96 -9.62 8.08
N TRP A 31 22.09 -10.15 8.62
CA TRP A 31 22.44 -10.00 10.01
C TRP A 31 22.69 -8.55 10.41
N GLU A 32 23.40 -7.77 9.58
CA GLU A 32 23.57 -6.33 9.78
C GLU A 32 22.23 -5.60 9.94
N ARG A 33 21.21 -5.99 9.16
CA ARG A 33 19.85 -5.43 9.26
C ARG A 33 19.14 -5.82 10.56
N ILE A 34 19.32 -7.05 11.00
CA ILE A 34 18.79 -7.52 12.29
C ILE A 34 19.41 -6.73 13.42
N GLU A 35 20.73 -6.59 13.44
CA GLU A 35 21.44 -5.82 14.48
C GLU A 35 21.02 -4.35 14.51
N GLU A 36 20.79 -3.73 13.36
CA GLU A 36 20.32 -2.36 13.29
C GLU A 36 18.94 -2.22 13.96
N VAL A 37 18.02 -3.15 13.68
CA VAL A 37 16.69 -3.17 14.33
C VAL A 37 16.81 -3.39 15.83
N GLU A 38 17.68 -4.29 16.27
CA GLU A 38 17.92 -4.54 17.70
C GLU A 38 18.52 -3.32 18.40
N LYS A 39 19.46 -2.61 17.78
CA LYS A 39 20.01 -1.34 18.30
C LYS A 39 18.96 -0.25 18.49
N LEU A 40 17.90 -0.26 17.68
CA LEU A 40 16.76 0.66 17.83
C LEU A 40 15.79 0.24 18.96
N GLY A 41 16.01 -0.91 19.57
CA GLY A 41 15.18 -1.46 20.65
C GLY A 41 14.09 -2.39 20.16
N GLY A 42 14.34 -3.07 19.05
CA GLY A 42 13.45 -4.06 18.41
C GLY A 42 12.54 -3.49 17.35
N MET A 43 11.84 -4.38 16.65
CA MET A 43 11.05 -4.03 15.46
C MET A 43 9.94 -3.00 15.73
N ALA A 44 9.26 -3.08 16.89
CA ALA A 44 8.19 -2.13 17.22
C ALA A 44 8.71 -0.69 17.25
N LYS A 45 9.84 -0.45 17.89
CA LYS A 45 10.48 0.87 17.93
C LYS A 45 11.06 1.27 16.56
N ALA A 46 11.63 0.33 15.82
CA ALA A 46 12.12 0.59 14.48
C ALA A 46 10.99 1.06 13.54
N ILE A 47 9.78 0.49 13.67
CA ILE A 47 8.59 0.92 12.91
C ILE A 47 8.22 2.38 13.23
N GLU A 48 8.28 2.77 14.51
CA GLU A 48 8.02 4.15 14.94
C GLU A 48 8.99 5.16 14.28
N THR A 49 10.23 4.77 14.00
CA THR A 49 11.20 5.62 13.29
C THR A 49 10.91 5.75 11.79
N GLY A 50 10.12 4.84 11.23
CA GLY A 50 9.82 4.74 9.79
C GLY A 50 10.91 4.08 8.95
N ILE A 51 12.07 3.70 9.53
CA ILE A 51 13.21 3.12 8.80
C ILE A 51 12.85 1.85 8.01
N PRO A 52 12.18 0.83 8.58
CA PRO A 52 11.86 -0.39 7.83
C PRO A 52 10.97 -0.10 6.61
N LYS A 53 9.97 0.78 6.78
CA LYS A 53 9.04 1.17 5.73
C LYS A 53 9.77 1.91 4.60
N MET A 54 10.60 2.89 4.93
CA MET A 54 11.37 3.67 3.97
C MET A 54 12.27 2.77 3.11
N ARG A 55 12.95 1.79 3.70
CA ARG A 55 13.80 0.83 2.97
C ARG A 55 13.02 -0.08 2.03
N ILE A 56 11.83 -0.52 2.44
CA ILE A 56 10.94 -1.30 1.58
C ILE A 56 10.50 -0.48 0.36
N GLU A 57 10.13 0.78 0.58
CA GLU A 57 9.73 1.69 -0.49
C GLU A 57 10.88 1.97 -1.45
N GLU A 58 12.08 2.23 -0.92
CA GLU A 58 13.31 2.40 -1.71
C GLU A 58 13.64 1.18 -2.58
N ALA A 59 13.64 0.00 -1.98
CA ALA A 59 13.89 -1.26 -2.69
C ALA A 59 12.83 -1.52 -3.77
N SER A 60 11.56 -1.19 -3.49
CA SER A 60 10.45 -1.33 -4.44
C SER A 60 10.58 -0.38 -5.63
N ALA A 61 10.97 0.88 -5.38
CA ALA A 61 11.18 1.87 -6.44
C ALA A 61 12.35 1.46 -7.35
N ARG A 62 13.46 0.99 -6.78
CA ARG A 62 14.62 0.48 -7.56
C ARG A 62 14.23 -0.73 -8.39
N LYS A 63 13.52 -1.68 -7.82
CA LYS A 63 13.07 -2.86 -8.54
C LYS A 63 12.14 -2.50 -9.71
N GLN A 64 11.20 -1.60 -9.48
CA GLN A 64 10.30 -1.16 -10.53
C GLN A 64 11.06 -0.47 -11.66
N ALA A 65 12.02 0.42 -11.34
CA ALA A 65 12.82 1.09 -12.32
C ALA A 65 13.61 0.12 -13.21
N ARG A 66 14.16 -0.98 -12.66
CA ARG A 66 14.84 -2.03 -13.43
C ARG A 66 13.89 -2.81 -14.33
N ILE A 67 12.67 -3.06 -13.87
CA ILE A 67 11.62 -3.70 -14.68
C ILE A 67 11.22 -2.78 -15.84
N ASP A 68 10.98 -1.51 -15.56
CA ASP A 68 10.55 -0.53 -16.56
C ASP A 68 11.65 -0.24 -17.60
N SER A 69 12.91 -0.24 -17.20
CA SER A 69 14.06 -0.10 -18.10
C SER A 69 14.40 -1.38 -18.89
N GLY A 70 13.79 -2.52 -18.55
CA GLY A 70 14.09 -3.82 -19.16
C GLY A 70 15.37 -4.49 -18.64
N GLU A 71 16.04 -3.92 -17.64
CA GLU A 71 17.20 -4.54 -16.98
C GLU A 71 16.78 -5.82 -16.22
N GLU A 72 15.65 -5.77 -15.52
CA GLU A 72 15.02 -6.93 -14.90
C GLU A 72 13.86 -7.41 -15.77
N LYS A 73 13.95 -8.64 -16.29
CA LYS A 73 12.96 -9.22 -17.18
C LYS A 73 11.85 -9.89 -16.41
N ILE A 74 10.61 -9.63 -16.79
CA ILE A 74 9.42 -10.32 -16.31
C ILE A 74 8.64 -10.80 -17.52
N ILE A 75 8.48 -12.12 -17.64
CA ILE A 75 7.80 -12.77 -18.76
C ILE A 75 6.34 -12.33 -18.84
N GLY A 76 5.91 -11.92 -20.01
CA GLY A 76 4.55 -11.43 -20.26
C GLY A 76 4.31 -9.98 -19.81
N ILE A 77 5.28 -9.32 -19.13
CA ILE A 77 5.19 -7.91 -18.73
C ILE A 77 6.09 -7.03 -19.59
N ASN A 78 7.39 -7.24 -19.59
CA ASN A 78 8.35 -6.49 -20.39
C ASN A 78 9.16 -7.35 -21.37
N GLU A 79 9.02 -8.67 -21.30
CA GLU A 79 9.62 -9.63 -22.23
C GLU A 79 8.55 -10.62 -22.72
N TYR A 80 8.60 -11.06 -23.97
CA TYR A 80 7.70 -12.02 -24.62
C TYR A 80 6.20 -11.68 -24.45
N ARG A 81 5.85 -10.39 -24.54
CA ARG A 81 4.45 -9.96 -24.53
C ARG A 81 3.73 -10.41 -25.79
N LEU A 82 2.47 -10.83 -25.64
CA LEU A 82 1.58 -11.02 -26.78
C LEU A 82 1.09 -9.68 -27.32
N GLU A 83 1.06 -9.51 -28.64
CA GLU A 83 0.48 -8.30 -29.27
C GLU A 83 -1.03 -8.15 -28.96
N LYS A 84 -1.71 -9.28 -28.85
CA LYS A 84 -3.13 -9.35 -28.48
C LYS A 84 -3.33 -10.46 -27.46
N GLU A 85 -3.87 -10.10 -26.32
CA GLU A 85 -4.30 -11.05 -25.31
C GLU A 85 -5.81 -11.31 -25.44
N ALA A 86 -6.23 -12.56 -25.22
CA ALA A 86 -7.64 -12.86 -25.13
C ALA A 86 -8.25 -12.18 -23.89
N PRO A 87 -9.47 -11.62 -23.97
CA PRO A 87 -10.14 -11.08 -22.81
C PRO A 87 -10.34 -12.19 -21.76
N ILE A 88 -10.03 -11.86 -20.53
CA ILE A 88 -10.19 -12.74 -19.37
C ILE A 88 -11.45 -12.30 -18.62
N ASP A 89 -12.31 -13.25 -18.24
CA ASP A 89 -13.42 -12.96 -17.35
C ASP A 89 -12.91 -12.54 -15.98
N ILE A 90 -13.16 -11.29 -15.61
CA ILE A 90 -12.72 -10.72 -14.34
C ILE A 90 -13.90 -10.75 -13.37
N LEU A 91 -13.70 -11.34 -12.19
CA LEU A 91 -14.64 -11.25 -11.10
C LEU A 91 -14.66 -9.81 -10.55
N ALA A 92 -15.63 -9.01 -10.98
CA ALA A 92 -15.85 -7.68 -10.46
C ALA A 92 -16.60 -7.76 -9.11
N VAL A 93 -16.04 -7.14 -8.08
CA VAL A 93 -16.70 -7.05 -6.77
C VAL A 93 -17.55 -5.80 -6.72
N ASP A 94 -18.86 -5.97 -6.49
CA ASP A 94 -19.76 -4.85 -6.18
C ASP A 94 -19.52 -4.39 -4.73
N ASN A 95 -18.68 -3.39 -4.58
CA ASN A 95 -18.32 -2.84 -3.26
C ASN A 95 -19.52 -2.27 -2.50
N THR A 96 -20.53 -1.74 -3.19
CA THR A 96 -21.75 -1.21 -2.57
C THR A 96 -22.57 -2.34 -1.98
N ALA A 97 -22.85 -3.37 -2.74
CA ALA A 97 -23.60 -4.54 -2.29
C ALA A 97 -22.90 -5.26 -1.11
N VAL A 98 -21.57 -5.41 -1.19
CA VAL A 98 -20.77 -5.99 -0.09
C VAL A 98 -20.87 -5.14 1.18
N ARG A 99 -20.72 -3.82 1.08
CA ARG A 99 -20.82 -2.90 2.21
C ARG A 99 -22.20 -2.93 2.85
N GLU A 100 -23.25 -2.85 2.07
CA GLU A 100 -24.62 -2.89 2.56
C GLU A 100 -24.94 -4.22 3.25
N SER A 101 -24.51 -5.33 2.66
CA SER A 101 -24.65 -6.66 3.26
C SER A 101 -23.97 -6.74 4.63
N GLN A 102 -22.73 -6.23 4.75
CA GLN A 102 -22.00 -6.21 6.03
C GLN A 102 -22.67 -5.32 7.07
N ILE A 103 -23.14 -4.14 6.69
CA ILE A 103 -23.88 -3.25 7.60
C ILE A 103 -25.16 -3.92 8.11
N LYS A 104 -25.90 -4.58 7.22
CA LYS A 104 -27.12 -5.32 7.60
C LYS A 104 -26.79 -6.41 8.63
N ARG A 105 -25.80 -7.26 8.35
CA ARG A 105 -25.37 -8.33 9.27
C ARG A 105 -24.92 -7.79 10.63
N LEU A 106 -24.17 -6.69 10.67
CA LEU A 106 -23.78 -6.06 11.95
C LEU A 106 -24.97 -5.52 12.73
N LYS A 107 -25.96 -4.91 12.06
CA LYS A 107 -27.19 -4.45 12.70
C LYS A 107 -27.98 -5.62 13.31
N GLU A 108 -28.15 -6.69 12.56
CA GLU A 108 -28.84 -7.90 13.02
C GLU A 108 -28.11 -8.56 14.21
N LEU A 109 -26.78 -8.67 14.13
CA LEU A 109 -25.94 -9.20 15.21
C LEU A 109 -26.12 -8.39 16.49
N ARG A 110 -26.05 -7.07 16.43
CA ARG A 110 -26.20 -6.18 17.59
C ARG A 110 -27.62 -6.20 18.17
N ALA A 111 -28.63 -6.36 17.33
CA ALA A 111 -30.03 -6.44 17.79
C ALA A 111 -30.37 -7.74 18.54
N ASN A 112 -29.63 -8.82 18.23
CA ASN A 112 -29.96 -10.17 18.72
C ASN A 112 -28.96 -10.73 19.75
N ARG A 113 -28.01 -9.94 20.24
CA ARG A 113 -26.99 -10.36 21.21
C ARG A 113 -27.34 -9.85 22.64
N ASP A 114 -26.73 -10.47 23.64
CA ASP A 114 -26.74 -9.95 25.00
C ASP A 114 -25.73 -8.80 25.15
N GLU A 115 -26.24 -7.59 25.14
CA GLU A 115 -25.43 -6.37 25.20
C GLU A 115 -24.70 -6.22 26.55
N ALA A 116 -25.26 -6.73 27.64
CA ALA A 116 -24.64 -6.67 28.96
C ALA A 116 -23.43 -7.60 29.03
N ALA A 117 -23.55 -8.81 28.47
CA ALA A 117 -22.46 -9.76 28.38
C ALA A 117 -21.32 -9.22 27.48
N VAL A 118 -21.65 -8.58 26.35
CA VAL A 118 -20.66 -7.96 25.46
C VAL A 118 -19.91 -6.84 26.19
N LYS A 119 -20.61 -5.90 26.83
CA LYS A 119 -19.98 -4.80 27.58
C LYS A 119 -19.02 -5.32 28.67
N LYS A 120 -19.43 -6.37 29.39
CA LYS A 120 -18.59 -6.99 30.41
C LYS A 120 -17.32 -7.59 29.80
N ALA A 121 -17.42 -8.30 28.68
CA ALA A 121 -16.28 -8.92 28.00
C ALA A 121 -15.31 -7.85 27.44
N LEU A 122 -15.84 -6.78 26.84
CA LEU A 122 -15.02 -5.67 26.33
C LEU A 122 -14.32 -4.90 27.46
N ALA A 123 -14.98 -4.69 28.61
CA ALA A 123 -14.38 -4.07 29.77
C ALA A 123 -13.18 -4.92 30.31
N ALA A 124 -13.30 -6.26 30.30
CA ALA A 124 -12.19 -7.13 30.68
C ALA A 124 -10.98 -7.00 29.75
N ILE A 125 -11.20 -6.82 28.44
CA ILE A 125 -10.13 -6.54 27.46
C ILE A 125 -9.45 -5.21 27.81
N THR A 126 -10.22 -4.14 28.01
CA THR A 126 -9.70 -2.82 28.37
C THR A 126 -8.85 -2.87 29.63
N GLU A 127 -9.31 -3.57 30.66
CA GLU A 127 -8.58 -3.71 31.92
C GLU A 127 -7.30 -4.53 31.75
N CYS A 128 -7.33 -5.59 30.95
CA CYS A 128 -6.14 -6.38 30.62
C CYS A 128 -5.06 -5.53 29.93
N VAL A 129 -5.45 -4.70 28.95
CA VAL A 129 -4.53 -3.78 28.27
C VAL A 129 -3.94 -2.77 29.23
N LYS A 130 -4.77 -2.20 30.11
CA LYS A 130 -4.37 -1.18 31.10
C LYS A 130 -3.40 -1.72 32.14
N THR A 131 -3.68 -2.90 32.68
CA THR A 131 -2.87 -3.52 33.75
C THR A 131 -1.69 -4.32 33.20
N LYS A 132 -1.73 -4.69 31.92
CA LYS A 132 -0.78 -5.61 31.28
C LYS A 132 -0.76 -6.99 31.95
N GLN A 133 -1.87 -7.39 32.56
CA GLN A 133 -2.04 -8.69 33.22
C GLN A 133 -3.15 -9.48 32.55
N GLY A 134 -2.95 -10.79 32.41
CA GLY A 134 -3.90 -11.69 31.75
C GLY A 134 -3.52 -12.04 30.32
N ASN A 135 -4.44 -12.73 29.63
CA ASN A 135 -4.27 -13.16 28.25
C ASN A 135 -5.29 -12.45 27.35
N LEU A 136 -4.82 -11.49 26.57
CA LEU A 136 -5.66 -10.70 25.66
C LEU A 136 -6.37 -11.56 24.60
N LEU A 137 -5.71 -12.60 24.08
CA LEU A 137 -6.29 -13.48 23.09
C LEU A 137 -7.46 -14.30 23.69
N GLU A 138 -7.30 -14.84 24.89
CA GLU A 138 -8.36 -15.54 25.59
C GLU A 138 -9.58 -14.64 25.82
N LEU A 139 -9.36 -13.43 26.31
CA LEU A 139 -10.43 -12.43 26.51
C LEU A 139 -11.10 -12.03 25.19
N ALA A 140 -10.36 -11.92 24.10
CA ALA A 140 -10.92 -11.65 22.78
C ALA A 140 -11.78 -12.81 22.27
N VAL A 141 -11.39 -14.06 22.52
CA VAL A 141 -12.19 -15.25 22.22
C VAL A 141 -13.49 -15.24 23.02
N GLU A 142 -13.45 -14.95 24.33
CA GLU A 142 -14.64 -14.84 25.16
C GLU A 142 -15.57 -13.70 24.68
N ALA A 143 -15.02 -12.55 24.30
CA ALA A 143 -15.81 -11.46 23.71
C ALA A 143 -16.47 -11.87 22.37
N ALA A 144 -15.75 -12.59 21.51
CA ALA A 144 -16.29 -13.12 20.26
C ALA A 144 -17.41 -14.16 20.49
N LYS A 145 -17.30 -15.01 21.51
CA LYS A 145 -18.38 -15.96 21.90
C LYS A 145 -19.68 -15.28 22.28
N VAL A 146 -19.62 -14.13 22.95
CA VAL A 146 -20.80 -13.32 23.26
C VAL A 146 -21.21 -12.35 22.15
N ARG A 147 -20.62 -12.52 20.94
CA ARG A 147 -20.96 -11.76 19.74
C ARG A 147 -20.48 -10.31 19.74
N ALA A 148 -19.38 -10.00 20.41
CA ALA A 148 -18.66 -8.76 20.13
C ALA A 148 -18.09 -8.78 18.70
N SER A 149 -18.18 -7.67 17.99
CA SER A 149 -17.57 -7.53 16.66
C SER A 149 -16.07 -7.27 16.77
N LEU A 150 -15.34 -7.54 15.68
CA LEU A 150 -13.89 -7.27 15.59
C LEU A 150 -13.57 -5.80 15.93
N GLY A 151 -14.37 -4.86 15.41
CA GLY A 151 -14.20 -3.43 15.71
C GLY A 151 -14.33 -3.14 17.19
N GLU A 152 -15.37 -3.65 17.87
CA GLU A 152 -15.57 -3.43 19.30
C GLU A 152 -14.43 -4.00 20.15
N ILE A 153 -13.86 -5.16 19.78
CA ILE A 153 -12.69 -5.74 20.44
C ILE A 153 -11.45 -4.84 20.25
N SER A 154 -11.24 -4.32 19.05
CA SER A 154 -10.15 -3.37 18.76
C SER A 154 -10.34 -2.06 19.52
N ASP A 155 -11.54 -1.49 19.49
CA ASP A 155 -11.87 -0.25 20.18
C ASP A 155 -11.62 -0.36 21.69
N ALA A 156 -11.92 -1.53 22.30
CA ALA A 156 -11.63 -1.79 23.71
C ALA A 156 -10.13 -1.72 24.04
N CYS A 157 -9.26 -2.05 23.09
CA CYS A 157 -7.81 -1.87 23.24
C CYS A 157 -7.41 -0.40 22.99
N GLU A 158 -7.99 0.23 21.96
CA GLU A 158 -7.65 1.58 21.54
C GLU A 158 -7.95 2.65 22.61
N VAL A 159 -8.95 2.43 23.44
CA VAL A 159 -9.24 3.31 24.61
C VAL A 159 -8.02 3.52 25.49
N VAL A 160 -7.13 2.53 25.60
CA VAL A 160 -5.92 2.58 26.44
C VAL A 160 -4.69 2.99 25.67
N VAL A 161 -4.44 2.37 24.50
CA VAL A 161 -3.17 2.51 23.76
C VAL A 161 -3.26 3.46 22.57
N GLY A 162 -4.47 3.87 22.20
CA GLY A 162 -4.70 4.64 20.99
C GLY A 162 -4.46 3.84 19.72
N ARG A 163 -4.66 4.46 18.57
CA ARG A 163 -4.35 3.88 17.25
C ARG A 163 -3.05 4.48 16.71
N TYR A 164 -2.11 3.63 16.37
CA TYR A 164 -0.88 4.06 15.72
C TYR A 164 -1.19 4.66 14.35
N LYS A 165 -0.68 5.88 14.11
CA LYS A 165 -0.74 6.55 12.82
C LYS A 165 0.68 6.62 12.26
N ALA A 166 0.93 5.90 11.18
CA ALA A 166 2.23 5.92 10.52
C ALA A 166 2.54 7.31 9.97
N VAL A 167 3.77 7.76 10.17
CA VAL A 167 4.28 8.96 9.49
C VAL A 167 4.54 8.58 8.03
N ILE A 168 3.85 9.26 7.12
CA ILE A 168 4.08 9.11 5.68
C ILE A 168 5.29 9.98 5.33
N ARG A 169 6.38 9.35 4.89
CA ARG A 169 7.55 10.04 4.32
C ARG A 169 7.58 9.71 2.84
N SER A 170 7.67 10.71 1.99
CA SER A 170 7.91 10.51 0.56
C SER A 170 9.40 10.25 0.31
N ILE A 171 9.69 9.36 -0.61
CA ILE A 171 11.03 9.12 -1.14
C ILE A 171 11.06 9.75 -2.52
N SER A 172 12.17 10.39 -2.89
CA SER A 172 12.39 10.94 -4.23
C SER A 172 13.83 10.68 -4.67
N GLY A 173 14.06 10.71 -5.99
CA GLY A 173 15.39 10.52 -6.56
C GLY A 173 15.84 9.05 -6.72
N VAL A 174 15.12 8.10 -6.12
CA VAL A 174 15.49 6.68 -6.17
C VAL A 174 15.16 6.07 -7.53
N TYR A 175 13.95 6.31 -8.03
CA TYR A 175 13.52 5.81 -9.34
C TYR A 175 14.36 6.42 -10.46
N SER A 176 14.54 7.73 -10.47
CA SER A 176 15.33 8.44 -11.48
C SER A 176 16.80 8.05 -11.49
N SER A 177 17.36 7.63 -10.34
CA SER A 177 18.77 7.18 -10.28
C SER A 177 19.02 5.86 -11.01
N GLU A 178 18.01 5.01 -11.14
CA GLU A 178 18.09 3.70 -11.81
C GLU A 178 17.76 3.81 -13.31
N VAL A 179 16.81 4.69 -13.70
CA VAL A 179 16.35 4.88 -15.09
C VAL A 179 17.27 5.88 -15.84
N LYS A 180 18.59 5.70 -15.73
CA LYS A 180 19.56 6.56 -16.40
C LYS A 180 19.50 6.36 -17.93
N ASN A 181 19.41 7.48 -18.68
CA ASN A 181 19.40 7.52 -20.14
C ASN A 181 18.12 6.99 -20.84
N ASP A 182 17.00 6.83 -20.15
CA ASP A 182 15.73 6.57 -20.80
C ASP A 182 15.18 7.86 -21.43
N LYS A 183 15.08 7.86 -22.77
CA LYS A 183 14.61 9.03 -23.52
C LYS A 183 13.17 9.42 -23.21
N SER A 184 12.33 8.45 -22.89
CA SER A 184 10.92 8.67 -22.54
C SER A 184 10.81 9.35 -21.18
N PHE A 185 11.64 8.92 -20.23
CA PHE A 185 11.71 9.51 -18.89
C PHE A 185 12.20 10.97 -18.94
N GLU A 186 13.28 11.25 -19.69
CA GLU A 186 13.77 12.62 -19.85
C GLU A 186 12.74 13.51 -20.58
N ARG A 187 12.06 12.98 -21.60
CA ARG A 187 10.99 13.71 -22.27
C ARG A 187 9.81 14.05 -21.33
N ALA A 188 9.44 13.13 -20.46
CA ALA A 188 8.41 13.39 -19.45
C ALA A 188 8.80 14.51 -18.48
N LYS A 189 10.07 14.54 -18.03
CA LYS A 189 10.60 15.65 -17.21
C LYS A 189 10.56 16.99 -17.92
N GLU A 190 10.94 17.02 -19.20
CA GLU A 190 10.84 18.24 -20.02
C GLU A 190 9.41 18.73 -20.08
N LEU A 191 8.43 17.87 -20.35
CA LEU A 191 7.00 18.23 -20.40
C LEU A 191 6.50 18.77 -19.07
N CYS A 192 6.89 18.19 -17.94
CA CYS A 192 6.56 18.74 -16.62
C CYS A 192 7.15 20.13 -16.40
N ALA A 193 8.40 20.34 -16.82
CA ALA A 193 9.06 21.63 -16.72
C ALA A 193 8.41 22.69 -17.65
N GLU A 194 8.01 22.29 -18.86
CA GLU A 194 7.26 23.17 -19.78
C GLU A 194 5.89 23.55 -19.21
N PHE A 195 5.18 22.59 -18.61
CA PHE A 195 3.92 22.83 -17.92
C PHE A 195 4.09 23.84 -16.78
N ALA A 196 5.09 23.62 -15.93
CA ALA A 196 5.37 24.49 -14.79
C ALA A 196 5.69 25.93 -15.22
N LYS A 197 6.36 26.12 -16.36
CA LYS A 197 6.60 27.46 -16.93
C LYS A 197 5.33 28.15 -17.43
N LYS A 198 4.37 27.38 -17.97
CA LYS A 198 3.11 27.93 -18.49
C LYS A 198 2.12 28.25 -17.38
N GLU A 199 1.96 27.34 -16.43
CA GLU A 199 0.96 27.41 -15.37
C GLU A 199 1.45 28.12 -14.10
N GLY A 200 2.76 28.35 -13.99
CA GLY A 200 3.38 28.96 -12.80
C GLY A 200 3.50 28.02 -11.60
N ARG A 201 3.12 26.75 -11.74
CA ARG A 201 3.25 25.72 -10.72
C ARG A 201 3.48 24.34 -11.36
N GLN A 202 4.04 23.43 -10.59
CA GLN A 202 4.23 22.03 -11.00
C GLN A 202 2.87 21.36 -11.32
N PRO A 203 2.83 20.43 -12.30
CA PRO A 203 1.66 19.57 -12.46
C PRO A 203 1.44 18.79 -11.18
N ARG A 204 0.20 18.73 -10.71
CA ARG A 204 -0.15 18.08 -9.44
C ARG A 204 -1.02 16.86 -9.68
N VAL A 205 -0.67 15.74 -9.07
CA VAL A 205 -1.39 14.47 -9.16
C VAL A 205 -1.75 13.95 -7.78
N MET A 206 -2.99 13.51 -7.59
CA MET A 206 -3.40 12.77 -6.40
C MET A 206 -3.48 11.28 -6.72
N ILE A 207 -2.80 10.45 -5.94
CA ILE A 207 -2.92 8.99 -6.02
C ILE A 207 -3.94 8.52 -4.97
N ALA A 208 -5.11 8.10 -5.43
CA ALA A 208 -6.22 7.67 -4.59
C ALA A 208 -6.26 6.15 -4.45
N LYS A 209 -6.57 5.69 -3.23
CA LYS A 209 -6.85 4.28 -2.90
C LYS A 209 -8.32 4.16 -2.52
N LEU A 210 -9.13 3.67 -3.46
CA LEU A 210 -10.58 3.59 -3.30
C LEU A 210 -11.04 2.24 -2.76
N GLY A 211 -12.08 2.27 -1.94
CA GLY A 211 -12.77 1.09 -1.42
C GLY A 211 -11.92 0.27 -0.43
N GLN A 212 -12.24 -1.00 -0.29
CA GLN A 212 -11.60 -1.90 0.68
C GLN A 212 -10.31 -2.54 0.10
N ASP A 213 -9.36 -1.68 -0.27
CA ASP A 213 -8.07 -2.10 -0.82
C ASP A 213 -6.90 -1.54 -0.02
N GLY A 214 -6.23 -2.43 0.73
CA GLY A 214 -5.05 -2.11 1.55
C GLY A 214 -3.71 -2.25 0.83
N HIS A 215 -3.68 -2.60 -0.46
CA HIS A 215 -2.44 -2.79 -1.22
C HIS A 215 -1.83 -1.45 -1.64
N ASP A 216 -1.04 -0.83 -0.79
CA ASP A 216 -0.52 0.53 -0.99
C ASP A 216 0.84 0.59 -1.71
N ARG A 217 1.56 -0.52 -1.84
CA ARG A 217 2.91 -0.54 -2.41
C ARG A 217 2.95 -0.01 -3.85
N GLY A 218 2.05 -0.49 -4.72
CA GLY A 218 1.98 -0.04 -6.11
C GLY A 218 1.68 1.46 -6.21
N ALA A 219 0.75 1.97 -5.40
CA ALA A 219 0.43 3.39 -5.34
C ALA A 219 1.66 4.24 -4.97
N LYS A 220 2.47 3.79 -4.00
CA LYS A 220 3.67 4.49 -3.55
C LYS A 220 4.80 4.48 -4.57
N VAL A 221 5.00 3.35 -5.26
CA VAL A 221 6.00 3.26 -6.34
C VAL A 221 5.64 4.23 -7.47
N VAL A 222 4.37 4.26 -7.89
CA VAL A 222 3.88 5.19 -8.91
C VAL A 222 4.03 6.63 -8.44
N ALA A 223 3.69 6.94 -7.19
CA ALA A 223 3.85 8.26 -6.59
C ALA A 223 5.31 8.72 -6.62
N THR A 224 6.26 7.83 -6.27
CA THR A 224 7.71 8.10 -6.34
C THR A 224 8.16 8.38 -7.78
N GLY A 225 7.70 7.59 -8.74
CA GLY A 225 8.00 7.81 -10.16
C GLY A 225 7.49 9.16 -10.66
N TYR A 226 6.25 9.54 -10.34
CA TYR A 226 5.71 10.86 -10.70
C TYR A 226 6.47 12.01 -10.03
N ALA A 227 6.83 11.88 -8.76
CA ALA A 227 7.63 12.89 -8.06
C ALA A 227 9.00 13.06 -8.75
N ASP A 228 9.65 11.98 -9.17
CA ASP A 228 10.95 12.00 -9.85
C ASP A 228 10.87 12.59 -11.28
N ILE A 229 9.71 12.55 -11.92
CA ILE A 229 9.43 13.23 -13.20
C ILE A 229 9.21 14.74 -13.01
N GLY A 230 8.78 15.16 -11.82
CA GLY A 230 8.56 16.58 -11.49
C GLY A 230 7.12 16.95 -11.19
N PHE A 231 6.26 15.96 -10.90
CA PHE A 231 4.92 16.23 -10.36
C PHE A 231 4.99 16.59 -8.87
N ASP A 232 4.08 17.45 -8.45
CA ASP A 232 3.68 17.58 -7.06
C ASP A 232 2.67 16.46 -6.75
N VAL A 233 3.01 15.55 -5.83
CA VAL A 233 2.26 14.31 -5.63
C VAL A 233 1.57 14.29 -4.28
N ASP A 234 0.25 14.20 -4.30
CA ASP A 234 -0.58 13.96 -3.13
C ASP A 234 -0.94 12.48 -3.00
N MET A 235 -0.81 11.95 -1.80
CA MET A 235 -1.26 10.59 -1.47
C MET A 235 -2.57 10.64 -0.69
N GLY A 236 -3.62 10.09 -1.28
CA GLY A 236 -4.88 9.87 -0.56
C GLY A 236 -4.73 8.81 0.54
N PRO A 237 -5.51 8.90 1.62
CA PRO A 237 -5.55 7.85 2.64
C PRO A 237 -6.12 6.54 2.07
N LEU A 238 -5.84 5.42 2.74
CA LEU A 238 -6.42 4.13 2.39
C LEU A 238 -7.93 4.12 2.65
N PHE A 239 -8.64 3.32 1.88
CA PHE A 239 -10.07 3.02 2.06
C PHE A 239 -11.03 4.18 1.81
N GLN A 240 -10.62 5.19 1.04
CA GLN A 240 -11.51 6.30 0.68
C GLN A 240 -12.71 5.82 -0.14
N THR A 241 -13.83 6.47 0.08
CA THR A 241 -14.97 6.41 -0.85
C THR A 241 -14.68 7.29 -2.08
N PRO A 242 -15.34 7.04 -3.23
CA PRO A 242 -15.22 7.91 -4.39
C PRO A 242 -15.57 9.38 -4.09
N GLU A 243 -16.57 9.64 -3.24
CA GLU A 243 -16.98 10.97 -2.80
C GLU A 243 -15.87 11.68 -2.01
N GLU A 244 -15.28 10.99 -1.01
CA GLU A 244 -14.18 11.53 -0.20
C GLU A 244 -12.95 11.83 -1.05
N ALA A 245 -12.60 10.94 -1.99
CA ALA A 245 -11.47 11.14 -2.86
C ALA A 245 -11.69 12.29 -3.87
N ALA A 246 -12.89 12.40 -4.45
CA ALA A 246 -13.24 13.50 -5.32
C ALA A 246 -13.18 14.86 -4.61
N LYS A 247 -13.72 14.91 -3.38
CA LYS A 247 -13.66 16.12 -2.55
C LYS A 247 -12.21 16.51 -2.24
N GLN A 248 -11.38 15.57 -1.81
CA GLN A 248 -9.96 15.83 -1.55
C GLN A 248 -9.22 16.30 -2.80
N ALA A 249 -9.48 15.70 -3.96
CA ALA A 249 -8.87 16.11 -5.22
C ALA A 249 -9.19 17.57 -5.57
N VAL A 250 -10.43 18.00 -5.35
CA VAL A 250 -10.86 19.38 -5.59
C VAL A 250 -10.26 20.33 -4.56
N GLU A 251 -10.28 19.97 -3.27
CA GLU A 251 -9.70 20.78 -2.19
C GLU A 251 -8.19 20.99 -2.36
N ASN A 252 -7.47 19.97 -2.84
CA ASN A 252 -6.04 20.05 -3.12
C ASN A 252 -5.72 20.65 -4.48
N ASP A 253 -6.73 21.00 -5.27
CA ASP A 253 -6.61 21.58 -6.62
C ASP A 253 -5.63 20.80 -7.51
N VAL A 254 -5.82 19.47 -7.59
CA VAL A 254 -4.98 18.61 -8.42
C VAL A 254 -5.39 18.67 -9.89
N HIS A 255 -4.44 18.48 -10.80
CA HIS A 255 -4.69 18.42 -12.23
C HIS A 255 -5.12 17.03 -12.69
N VAL A 256 -4.66 15.99 -11.98
CA VAL A 256 -4.92 14.59 -12.33
C VAL A 256 -5.20 13.78 -11.07
N VAL A 257 -6.14 12.83 -11.16
CA VAL A 257 -6.37 11.81 -10.13
C VAL A 257 -5.99 10.45 -10.68
N GLY A 258 -4.99 9.82 -10.06
CA GLY A 258 -4.61 8.44 -10.33
C GLY A 258 -5.29 7.50 -9.34
N VAL A 259 -5.97 6.45 -9.83
CA VAL A 259 -6.60 5.44 -8.98
C VAL A 259 -5.77 4.17 -8.99
N SER A 260 -5.32 3.73 -7.82
CA SER A 260 -4.59 2.47 -7.65
C SER A 260 -5.48 1.41 -7.02
N SER A 261 -5.63 0.26 -7.66
CA SER A 261 -6.44 -0.87 -7.17
C SER A 261 -5.77 -2.21 -7.50
N LEU A 262 -5.72 -3.10 -6.51
CA LEU A 262 -5.34 -4.50 -6.68
C LEU A 262 -6.46 -5.46 -6.26
N ALA A 263 -7.56 -4.93 -5.69
CA ALA A 263 -8.73 -5.69 -5.22
C ALA A 263 -9.88 -5.71 -6.24
N ALA A 264 -9.60 -5.57 -7.54
CA ALA A 264 -10.56 -5.59 -8.65
C ALA A 264 -11.75 -4.61 -8.53
N GLY A 265 -11.67 -3.60 -7.66
CA GLY A 265 -12.73 -2.60 -7.45
C GLY A 265 -12.78 -1.49 -8.50
N HIS A 266 -11.82 -1.40 -9.41
CA HIS A 266 -11.68 -0.29 -10.35
C HIS A 266 -12.85 -0.15 -11.32
N LEU A 267 -13.45 -1.26 -11.77
CA LEU A 267 -14.59 -1.23 -12.70
C LEU A 267 -15.84 -0.55 -12.11
N THR A 268 -16.01 -0.60 -10.80
CA THR A 268 -17.12 0.04 -10.09
C THR A 268 -16.75 1.39 -9.51
N LEU A 269 -15.56 1.54 -8.96
CA LEU A 269 -15.15 2.73 -8.20
C LEU A 269 -14.63 3.87 -9.08
N VAL A 270 -13.97 3.54 -10.22
CA VAL A 270 -13.49 4.60 -11.14
C VAL A 270 -14.64 5.37 -11.80
N PRO A 271 -15.69 4.73 -12.34
CA PRO A 271 -16.87 5.47 -12.82
C PRO A 271 -17.55 6.31 -11.73
N GLN A 272 -17.54 5.84 -10.48
CA GLN A 272 -18.13 6.58 -9.36
C GLN A 272 -17.33 7.85 -9.03
N ILE A 273 -15.99 7.79 -8.95
CA ILE A 273 -15.18 8.99 -8.68
C ILE A 273 -15.30 10.01 -9.83
N ILE A 274 -15.38 9.56 -11.08
CA ILE A 274 -15.63 10.44 -12.22
C ILE A 274 -16.98 11.15 -12.06
N ALA A 275 -18.03 10.42 -11.66
CA ALA A 275 -19.34 11.00 -11.42
C ALA A 275 -19.32 12.02 -10.28
N GLU A 276 -18.60 11.76 -9.19
CA GLU A 276 -18.45 12.69 -8.07
C GLU A 276 -17.66 13.96 -8.47
N LEU A 277 -16.57 13.82 -9.23
CA LEU A 277 -15.82 14.96 -9.75
C LEU A 277 -16.70 15.86 -10.63
N LYS A 278 -17.53 15.27 -11.50
CA LYS A 278 -18.50 16.02 -12.33
C LYS A 278 -19.52 16.78 -11.51
N LYS A 279 -20.05 16.20 -10.43
CA LYS A 279 -20.95 16.89 -9.48
C LYS A 279 -20.30 18.11 -8.84
N LEU A 280 -18.97 18.06 -8.63
CA LEU A 280 -18.18 19.15 -8.08
C LEU A 280 -17.70 20.17 -9.15
N GLY A 281 -18.16 20.02 -10.40
CA GLY A 281 -17.80 20.91 -11.51
C GLY A 281 -16.37 20.73 -12.02
N ARG A 282 -15.82 19.55 -11.82
CA ARG A 282 -14.49 19.16 -12.34
C ARG A 282 -14.63 17.97 -13.29
N GLU A 283 -13.98 18.06 -14.46
CA GLU A 283 -13.97 17.00 -15.49
C GLU A 283 -12.59 16.40 -15.66
#